data_05f9e4901095453de878ae1d76debf80
#
_entry.id   05f9e4901095453de878ae1d76debf80
#
_cell.length_a   1.000
_cell.length_b   1.000
_cell.length_c   1.000
_cell.angle_alpha   90.00
_cell.angle_beta   90.00
_cell.angle_gamma   90.00
#
_symmetry.space_group_name_H-M   'P 1'
#
loop_
_entity.id
_entity.type
_entity.pdbx_description
1 polymer ?
#
loop_
_entity_poly.entity_id
_entity_poly.type
_entity_poly.pdbx_seq_one_letter_code
_entity_poly.pdbx_strand_id
1 'polypeptide(L)'
;MSKKDLKNEFEQNDNLTDNLPEDVSKEQIEEENQDEKNNSSDNLSEELVKMKDAYLRLMAEYDNYSKRTLKEKAELIKSGGEKVLLGLLPVADDFERALDNINNAKDIEAVKEGVDLIYNKFVSFLQQNGVKPIESIGKPFDADLSEAVATIPAQNEEQKGIVVDNVQTGYILNDKVIRHAKVVVAN
;
A
#
# COMPACT_ATOMS: atom_id res chain seq x y z
N MET A 1 -15.01 13.81 33.34
CA MET A 1 -14.84 14.46 34.66
C MET A 1 -15.00 15.96 34.48
N SER A 2 -15.99 16.52 35.15
CA SER A 2 -16.41 17.91 34.97
C SER A 2 -15.63 18.83 35.93
N LYS A 3 -15.40 20.09 35.49
CA LYS A 3 -14.72 21.15 36.27
C LYS A 3 -15.31 21.42 37.68
N LYS A 4 -16.38 20.73 38.02
CA LYS A 4 -17.06 20.84 39.32
C LYS A 4 -16.51 19.87 40.38
N ASP A 5 -15.86 18.80 39.96
CA ASP A 5 -15.35 17.79 40.91
C ASP A 5 -14.00 18.17 41.52
N LEU A 6 -13.26 19.08 40.87
CA LEU A 6 -11.95 19.59 41.35
C LEU A 6 -12.06 20.70 42.41
N LYS A 7 -13.25 21.26 42.63
CA LYS A 7 -13.43 22.35 43.59
C LYS A 7 -13.80 21.87 45.00
N ASN A 8 -14.31 20.65 45.12
CA ASN A 8 -14.74 20.08 46.40
C ASN A 8 -13.62 19.38 47.18
N GLU A 9 -12.49 19.05 46.53
CA GLU A 9 -11.33 18.45 47.23
C GLU A 9 -10.45 19.51 47.92
N PHE A 10 -10.59 20.80 47.58
CA PHE A 10 -9.77 21.88 48.19
C PHE A 10 -10.37 22.49 49.47
N GLU A 11 -11.64 22.21 49.78
CA GLU A 11 -12.31 22.81 50.95
C GLU A 11 -12.39 21.89 52.19
N GLN A 12 -11.81 20.68 52.17
CA GLN A 12 -11.85 19.74 53.31
C GLN A 12 -10.54 19.61 54.09
N ASN A 13 -9.53 20.44 53.82
CA ASN A 13 -8.22 20.30 54.49
C ASN A 13 -7.90 21.45 55.51
N ASP A 14 -8.87 22.28 55.87
CA ASP A 14 -8.64 23.43 56.77
C ASP A 14 -8.99 23.18 58.25
N ASN A 15 -9.15 21.91 58.70
CA ASN A 15 -9.48 21.64 60.12
C ASN A 15 -8.56 20.57 60.75
N LEU A 16 -7.26 20.75 60.67
CA LEU A 16 -6.28 19.92 61.42
C LEU A 16 -5.10 20.75 61.97
N THR A 17 -5.41 21.87 62.60
CA THR A 17 -4.41 22.66 63.34
C THR A 17 -4.84 22.94 64.75
N ASP A 18 -5.07 21.89 65.54
CA ASP A 18 -5.13 22.03 67.02
C ASP A 18 -4.61 20.73 67.62
N ASN A 19 -3.31 20.62 67.76
CA ASN A 19 -2.54 19.85 68.76
C ASN A 19 -1.11 19.63 68.27
N LEU A 20 -0.28 20.66 68.23
CA LEU A 20 1.16 20.52 68.13
C LEU A 20 1.82 21.11 69.39
N PRO A 21 2.82 20.46 70.00
CA PRO A 21 3.55 21.04 71.13
C PRO A 21 4.37 22.23 70.67
N GLU A 22 4.34 23.30 71.48
CA GLU A 22 4.90 24.65 71.23
C GLU A 22 6.43 24.74 71.21
N ASP A 23 7.14 23.73 70.78
CA ASP A 23 8.62 23.79 70.81
C ASP A 23 9.35 23.20 69.54
N VAL A 24 8.80 23.45 68.37
CA VAL A 24 9.53 23.26 67.14
C VAL A 24 9.64 24.62 66.47
N SER A 25 10.87 25.15 66.40
CA SER A 25 11.16 26.47 65.80
C SER A 25 10.69 26.50 64.35
N LYS A 26 9.96 27.55 63.95
CA LYS A 26 9.45 27.73 62.59
C LYS A 26 10.54 27.65 61.51
N GLU A 27 11.81 27.89 61.89
CA GLU A 27 12.97 27.79 61.03
C GLU A 27 13.27 26.35 60.58
N GLN A 28 13.03 25.31 61.40
CA GLN A 28 13.26 23.91 61.01
C GLN A 28 12.20 23.40 60.03
N ILE A 29 10.97 23.89 60.10
CA ILE A 29 9.90 23.51 59.19
C ILE A 29 10.06 24.18 57.84
N GLU A 30 10.65 25.38 57.77
CA GLU A 30 10.97 26.08 56.52
C GLU A 30 12.18 25.50 55.82
N GLU A 31 13.21 25.02 56.55
CA GLU A 31 14.35 24.31 55.95
C GLU A 31 14.00 22.94 55.41
N GLU A 32 13.22 22.13 56.14
CA GLU A 32 12.76 20.81 55.62
C GLU A 32 11.86 20.95 54.37
N ASN A 33 10.99 21.95 54.32
CA ASN A 33 10.15 22.21 53.14
C ASN A 33 10.93 22.79 51.95
N GLN A 34 12.07 23.46 52.18
CA GLN A 34 12.95 23.94 51.10
C GLN A 34 13.81 22.81 50.55
N ASP A 35 14.29 21.88 51.39
CA ASP A 35 15.08 20.73 50.93
C ASP A 35 14.23 19.70 50.16
N GLU A 36 12.96 19.47 50.57
CA GLU A 36 12.05 18.63 49.78
C GLU A 36 11.68 19.24 48.43
N LYS A 37 11.47 20.56 48.37
CA LYS A 37 11.21 21.29 47.12
C LYS A 37 12.40 21.32 46.19
N ASN A 38 13.61 21.48 46.71
CA ASN A 38 14.84 21.45 45.92
C ASN A 38 15.13 20.03 45.41
N ASN A 39 14.98 19.01 46.23
CA ASN A 39 15.14 17.60 45.84
C ASN A 39 14.12 17.17 44.79
N SER A 40 12.88 17.64 44.87
CA SER A 40 11.84 17.32 43.86
C SER A 40 12.09 18.07 42.54
N SER A 41 12.62 19.31 42.59
CA SER A 41 12.96 20.07 41.39
C SER A 41 14.19 19.50 40.65
N ASP A 42 15.20 19.02 41.40
CA ASP A 42 16.40 18.41 40.85
C ASP A 42 16.08 17.06 40.19
N ASN A 43 15.26 16.22 40.83
CA ASN A 43 14.75 14.98 40.23
C ASN A 43 13.95 15.24 38.95
N LEU A 44 13.08 16.26 38.94
CA LEU A 44 12.32 16.62 37.73
C LEU A 44 13.23 17.12 36.60
N SER A 45 14.28 17.87 36.94
CA SER A 45 15.25 18.34 35.96
C SER A 45 16.07 17.20 35.35
N GLU A 46 16.48 16.20 36.17
CA GLU A 46 17.15 15.00 35.67
C GLU A 46 16.26 14.14 34.78
N GLU A 47 14.99 13.97 35.14
CA GLU A 47 14.01 13.26 34.31
C GLU A 47 13.79 13.95 32.97
N LEU A 48 13.69 15.29 32.97
CA LEU A 48 13.58 16.07 31.74
C LEU A 48 14.82 15.93 30.83
N VAL A 49 16.02 15.87 31.39
CA VAL A 49 17.25 15.64 30.62
C VAL A 49 17.24 14.22 30.01
N LYS A 50 16.94 13.21 30.82
CA LYS A 50 16.83 11.81 30.34
C LYS A 50 15.78 11.66 29.25
N MET A 51 14.64 12.33 29.41
CA MET A 51 13.55 12.28 28.40
C MET A 51 13.94 13.00 27.12
N LYS A 52 14.66 14.15 27.20
CA LYS A 52 15.20 14.86 26.04
C LYS A 52 16.24 14.03 25.30
N ASP A 53 17.15 13.36 26.00
CA ASP A 53 18.15 12.50 25.38
C ASP A 53 17.50 11.28 24.70
N ALA A 54 16.53 10.66 25.35
CA ALA A 54 15.76 9.58 24.76
C ALA A 54 14.99 10.03 23.50
N TYR A 55 14.40 11.24 23.53
CA TYR A 55 13.72 11.82 22.39
C TYR A 55 14.67 12.10 21.21
N LEU A 56 15.81 12.71 21.47
CA LEU A 56 16.82 13.00 20.45
C LEU A 56 17.34 11.70 19.81
N ARG A 57 17.57 10.68 20.62
CA ARG A 57 17.98 9.37 20.15
C ARG A 57 16.91 8.73 19.27
N LEU A 58 15.66 8.74 19.73
CA LEU A 58 14.52 8.19 18.96
C LEU A 58 14.34 8.93 17.64
N MET A 59 14.50 10.26 17.64
CA MET A 59 14.43 11.08 16.44
C MET A 59 15.52 10.70 15.43
N ALA A 60 16.76 10.49 15.90
CA ALA A 60 17.87 10.05 15.05
C ALA A 60 17.64 8.63 14.49
N GLU A 61 17.13 7.72 15.32
CA GLU A 61 16.77 6.37 14.89
C GLU A 61 15.63 6.39 13.85
N TYR A 62 14.64 7.25 14.03
CA TYR A 62 13.53 7.43 13.08
C TYR A 62 14.02 8.00 11.73
N ASP A 63 14.91 8.99 11.74
CA ASP A 63 15.51 9.54 10.52
C ASP A 63 16.29 8.47 9.75
N ASN A 64 17.08 7.69 10.45
CA ASN A 64 17.84 6.58 9.86
C ASN A 64 16.90 5.50 9.30
N TYR A 65 15.87 5.13 10.03
CA TYR A 65 14.83 4.20 9.57
C TYR A 65 14.12 4.73 8.33
N SER A 66 13.71 6.00 8.33
CA SER A 66 13.03 6.63 7.19
C SER A 66 13.89 6.61 5.93
N LYS A 67 15.17 7.01 6.05
CA LYS A 67 16.13 6.98 4.93
C LYS A 67 16.36 5.57 4.40
N ARG A 68 16.48 4.58 5.30
CA ARG A 68 16.64 3.17 4.92
C ARG A 68 15.40 2.65 4.20
N THR A 69 14.22 2.91 4.74
CA THR A 69 12.95 2.47 4.15
C THR A 69 12.72 3.08 2.76
N LEU A 70 13.10 4.35 2.54
CA LEU A 70 13.04 4.97 1.21
C LEU A 70 13.98 4.28 0.22
N LYS A 71 15.19 3.92 0.64
CA LYS A 71 16.13 3.14 -0.19
C LYS A 71 15.57 1.77 -0.53
N GLU A 72 15.11 1.03 0.47
CA GLU A 72 14.52 -0.30 0.29
C GLU A 72 13.31 -0.27 -0.65
N LYS A 73 12.43 0.74 -0.51
CA LYS A 73 11.31 0.94 -1.44
C LYS A 73 11.77 1.24 -2.87
N ALA A 74 12.79 2.08 -3.05
CA ALA A 74 13.33 2.39 -4.36
C ALA A 74 13.97 1.16 -5.03
N GLU A 75 14.66 0.32 -4.28
CA GLU A 75 15.23 -0.95 -4.73
C GLU A 75 14.13 -1.95 -5.09
N LEU A 76 13.10 -2.07 -4.26
CA LEU A 76 11.94 -2.93 -4.51
C LEU A 76 11.21 -2.54 -5.81
N ILE A 77 11.05 -1.24 -6.07
CA ILE A 77 10.43 -0.75 -7.32
C ILE A 77 11.31 -1.11 -8.53
N LYS A 78 12.63 -1.01 -8.41
CA LYS A 78 13.55 -1.37 -9.51
C LYS A 78 13.58 -2.87 -9.79
N SER A 79 13.57 -3.70 -8.76
CA SER A 79 13.65 -5.16 -8.88
C SER A 79 12.28 -5.84 -8.96
N GLY A 80 11.18 -5.12 -8.70
CA GLY A 80 9.84 -5.71 -8.63
C GLY A 80 9.37 -6.40 -9.92
N GLY A 81 9.89 -5.97 -11.08
CA GLY A 81 9.63 -6.60 -12.38
C GLY A 81 10.57 -7.76 -12.75
N GLU A 82 11.68 -7.93 -12.05
CA GLU A 82 12.75 -8.87 -12.43
C GLU A 82 12.25 -10.31 -12.59
N LYS A 83 11.49 -10.80 -11.63
CA LYS A 83 10.92 -12.16 -11.66
C LYS A 83 10.00 -12.37 -12.86
N VAL A 84 9.19 -11.36 -13.20
CA VAL A 84 8.28 -11.43 -14.36
C VAL A 84 9.07 -11.38 -15.66
N LEU A 85 10.07 -10.52 -15.76
CA LEU A 85 10.92 -10.42 -16.93
C LEU A 85 11.72 -11.71 -17.16
N LEU A 86 12.33 -12.28 -16.11
CA LEU A 86 13.02 -13.56 -16.20
C LEU A 86 12.09 -14.71 -16.67
N GLY A 87 10.84 -14.72 -16.20
CA GLY A 87 9.85 -15.70 -16.65
C GLY A 87 9.37 -15.49 -18.09
N LEU A 88 9.54 -14.28 -18.65
CA LEU A 88 9.18 -13.95 -20.02
C LEU A 88 10.27 -14.34 -21.03
N LEU A 89 11.55 -14.39 -20.63
CA LEU A 89 12.66 -14.70 -21.53
C LEU A 89 12.48 -16.01 -22.30
N PRO A 90 12.00 -17.14 -21.70
CA PRO A 90 11.77 -18.36 -22.45
C PRO A 90 10.75 -18.23 -23.59
N VAL A 91 9.82 -17.26 -23.50
CA VAL A 91 8.89 -16.98 -24.60
C VAL A 91 9.60 -16.25 -25.73
N ALA A 92 10.50 -15.31 -25.39
CA ALA A 92 11.35 -14.62 -26.37
C ALA A 92 12.26 -15.64 -27.13
N ASP A 93 12.90 -16.56 -26.41
CA ASP A 93 13.74 -17.62 -26.98
C ASP A 93 12.94 -18.51 -27.96
N ASP A 94 11.69 -18.84 -27.60
CA ASP A 94 10.79 -19.61 -28.46
C ASP A 94 10.43 -18.83 -29.74
N PHE A 95 10.23 -17.50 -29.65
CA PHE A 95 10.02 -16.67 -30.85
C PHE A 95 11.25 -16.58 -31.72
N GLU A 96 12.46 -16.42 -31.17
CA GLU A 96 13.71 -16.42 -31.96
C GLU A 96 13.86 -17.74 -32.72
N ARG A 97 13.63 -18.87 -32.04
CA ARG A 97 13.67 -20.20 -32.69
C ARG A 97 12.60 -20.34 -33.78
N ALA A 98 11.40 -19.78 -33.58
CA ALA A 98 10.36 -19.80 -34.60
C ALA A 98 10.74 -18.97 -35.83
N LEU A 99 11.33 -17.80 -35.63
CA LEU A 99 11.82 -16.94 -36.74
C LEU A 99 12.91 -17.62 -37.58
N ASP A 100 13.86 -18.28 -36.92
CA ASP A 100 14.90 -19.04 -37.62
C ASP A 100 14.31 -20.17 -38.46
N ASN A 101 13.28 -20.84 -37.94
CA ASN A 101 12.62 -21.93 -38.67
C ASN A 101 11.74 -21.41 -39.82
N ILE A 102 11.11 -20.25 -39.73
CA ILE A 102 10.27 -19.66 -40.77
C ILE A 102 11.07 -19.48 -42.07
N ASN A 103 12.34 -19.04 -41.97
CA ASN A 103 13.19 -18.82 -43.14
C ASN A 103 13.50 -20.13 -43.90
N ASN A 104 13.39 -21.28 -43.27
CA ASN A 104 13.66 -22.59 -43.82
C ASN A 104 12.40 -23.46 -44.01
N ALA A 105 11.23 -22.96 -43.60
CA ALA A 105 9.98 -23.69 -43.59
C ALA A 105 9.42 -23.85 -45.01
N LYS A 106 9.11 -25.10 -45.37
CA LYS A 106 8.39 -25.44 -46.60
C LYS A 106 6.90 -25.63 -46.37
N ASP A 107 6.48 -25.70 -45.10
CA ASP A 107 5.12 -25.98 -44.67
C ASP A 107 4.63 -24.86 -43.78
N ILE A 108 3.62 -24.14 -44.24
CA ILE A 108 2.98 -23.02 -43.52
C ILE A 108 2.15 -23.54 -42.32
N GLU A 109 1.59 -24.75 -42.42
CA GLU A 109 0.78 -25.35 -41.37
C GLU A 109 1.62 -25.66 -40.12
N ALA A 110 2.80 -26.22 -40.29
CA ALA A 110 3.76 -26.47 -39.22
C ALA A 110 4.26 -25.19 -38.55
N VAL A 111 4.41 -24.09 -39.30
CA VAL A 111 4.74 -22.78 -38.76
C VAL A 111 3.61 -22.23 -37.88
N LYS A 112 2.36 -22.36 -38.35
CA LYS A 112 1.19 -21.92 -37.62
C LYS A 112 1.06 -22.66 -36.28
N GLU A 113 1.18 -23.99 -36.30
CA GLU A 113 1.16 -24.80 -35.08
C GLU A 113 2.26 -24.38 -34.10
N GLY A 114 3.46 -24.08 -34.57
CA GLY A 114 4.56 -23.58 -33.77
C GLY A 114 4.23 -22.22 -33.07
N VAL A 115 3.67 -21.29 -33.84
CA VAL A 115 3.24 -19.98 -33.29
C VAL A 115 2.10 -20.13 -32.28
N ASP A 116 1.14 -21.02 -32.54
CA ASP A 116 0.03 -21.29 -31.62
C ASP A 116 0.56 -21.88 -30.29
N LEU A 117 1.57 -22.74 -30.35
CA LEU A 117 2.21 -23.25 -29.12
C LEU A 117 2.87 -22.14 -28.29
N ILE A 118 3.62 -21.24 -28.98
CA ILE A 118 4.25 -20.09 -28.30
C ILE A 118 3.20 -19.17 -27.68
N TYR A 119 2.11 -18.88 -28.41
CA TYR A 119 1.02 -18.08 -27.93
C TYR A 119 0.37 -18.69 -26.66
N ASN A 120 0.08 -19.99 -26.70
CA ASN A 120 -0.49 -20.70 -25.57
C ASN A 120 0.45 -20.70 -24.34
N LYS A 121 1.76 -20.83 -24.55
CA LYS A 121 2.77 -20.73 -23.51
C LYS A 121 2.78 -19.32 -22.90
N PHE A 122 2.69 -18.29 -23.74
CA PHE A 122 2.61 -16.90 -23.28
C PHE A 122 1.35 -16.61 -22.46
N VAL A 123 0.18 -17.07 -22.94
CA VAL A 123 -1.08 -16.93 -22.22
C VAL A 123 -1.02 -17.63 -20.86
N SER A 124 -0.47 -18.85 -20.83
CA SER A 124 -0.28 -19.60 -19.58
C SER A 124 0.65 -18.89 -18.62
N PHE A 125 1.72 -18.29 -19.10
CA PHE A 125 2.62 -17.47 -18.30
C PHE A 125 1.90 -16.24 -17.70
N LEU A 126 1.09 -15.55 -18.49
CA LEU A 126 0.27 -14.42 -17.99
C LEU A 126 -0.68 -14.86 -16.87
N GLN A 127 -1.37 -16.00 -17.06
CA GLN A 127 -2.28 -16.55 -16.06
C GLN A 127 -1.57 -16.92 -14.75
N GLN A 128 -0.39 -17.54 -14.83
CA GLN A 128 0.43 -17.89 -13.67
C GLN A 128 0.87 -16.64 -12.87
N ASN A 129 1.01 -15.51 -13.54
CA ASN A 129 1.32 -14.23 -12.92
C ASN A 129 0.08 -13.42 -12.53
N GLY A 130 -1.11 -14.03 -12.53
CA GLY A 130 -2.36 -13.40 -12.11
C GLY A 130 -3.00 -12.47 -13.15
N VAL A 131 -2.50 -12.47 -14.39
CA VAL A 131 -3.06 -11.69 -15.50
C VAL A 131 -4.12 -12.52 -16.21
N LYS A 132 -5.35 -11.99 -16.30
CA LYS A 132 -6.47 -12.63 -17.00
C LYS A 132 -7.05 -11.72 -18.07
N PRO A 133 -7.44 -12.24 -19.23
CA PRO A 133 -8.12 -11.45 -20.25
C PRO A 133 -9.55 -11.10 -19.79
N ILE A 134 -10.01 -9.92 -20.19
CA ILE A 134 -11.41 -9.51 -20.00
C ILE A 134 -12.23 -10.08 -21.14
N GLU A 135 -13.16 -10.95 -20.81
CA GLU A 135 -14.13 -11.49 -21.75
C GLU A 135 -15.30 -10.52 -21.86
N SER A 136 -15.30 -9.69 -22.89
CA SER A 136 -16.32 -8.66 -23.08
C SER A 136 -17.38 -9.03 -24.12
N ILE A 137 -17.05 -9.88 -25.11
CA ILE A 137 -17.94 -10.19 -26.23
C ILE A 137 -19.22 -10.90 -25.74
N GLY A 138 -20.36 -10.41 -26.19
CA GLY A 138 -21.67 -10.96 -25.84
C GLY A 138 -22.16 -10.57 -24.43
N LYS A 139 -21.40 -9.76 -23.70
CA LYS A 139 -21.79 -9.25 -22.37
C LYS A 139 -22.26 -7.79 -22.45
N PRO A 140 -23.07 -7.32 -21.50
CA PRO A 140 -23.38 -5.90 -21.38
C PRO A 140 -22.12 -5.06 -21.25
N PHE A 141 -22.13 -3.88 -21.86
CA PHE A 141 -21.01 -2.95 -21.77
C PHE A 141 -20.82 -2.48 -20.33
N ASP A 142 -19.60 -2.61 -19.84
CA ASP A 142 -19.18 -2.16 -18.52
C ASP A 142 -18.02 -1.14 -18.67
N ALA A 143 -18.25 0.08 -18.22
CA ALA A 143 -17.30 1.18 -18.33
C ALA A 143 -16.08 1.00 -17.40
N ASP A 144 -16.18 0.21 -16.32
CA ASP A 144 -15.08 -0.07 -15.41
C ASP A 144 -14.07 -1.06 -16.03
N LEU A 145 -14.51 -1.89 -16.97
CA LEU A 145 -13.70 -2.92 -17.60
C LEU A 145 -13.35 -2.61 -19.05
N SER A 146 -14.16 -1.80 -19.75
CA SER A 146 -14.10 -1.64 -21.19
C SER A 146 -14.28 -0.18 -21.63
N GLU A 147 -13.69 0.15 -22.76
CA GLU A 147 -13.82 1.44 -23.46
C GLU A 147 -14.52 1.21 -24.81
N ALA A 148 -15.68 1.83 -25.03
CA ALA A 148 -16.39 1.75 -26.30
C ALA A 148 -15.71 2.68 -27.32
N VAL A 149 -15.04 2.09 -28.32
CA VAL A 149 -14.34 2.83 -29.39
C VAL A 149 -15.23 3.09 -30.61
N ALA A 150 -16.25 2.27 -30.80
CA ALA A 150 -17.24 2.43 -31.86
C ALA A 150 -18.59 1.89 -31.41
N THR A 151 -19.64 2.37 -32.08
CA THR A 151 -21.00 1.86 -31.94
C THR A 151 -21.55 1.45 -33.32
N ILE A 152 -22.29 0.34 -33.35
CA ILE A 152 -23.00 -0.13 -34.55
C ILE A 152 -24.49 -0.23 -34.26
N PRO A 153 -25.38 -0.10 -35.28
CA PRO A 153 -26.80 -0.28 -35.08
C PRO A 153 -27.12 -1.68 -34.54
N ALA A 154 -27.94 -1.74 -33.49
CA ALA A 154 -28.41 -3.02 -32.96
C ALA A 154 -29.35 -3.70 -33.99
N GLN A 155 -29.22 -5.00 -34.20
CA GLN A 155 -30.13 -5.75 -35.07
C GLN A 155 -31.47 -6.03 -34.37
N ASN A 156 -31.44 -6.16 -33.04
CA ASN A 156 -32.61 -6.39 -32.21
C ASN A 156 -32.50 -5.53 -30.94
N GLU A 157 -33.62 -5.23 -30.29
CA GLU A 157 -33.63 -4.47 -29.02
C GLU A 157 -32.84 -5.18 -27.89
N GLU A 158 -32.77 -6.50 -27.92
CA GLU A 158 -32.02 -7.31 -26.94
C GLU A 158 -30.50 -7.13 -27.06
N GLN A 159 -30.01 -6.70 -28.22
CA GLN A 159 -28.57 -6.47 -28.44
C GLN A 159 -28.11 -5.06 -28.03
N LYS A 160 -29.02 -4.19 -27.67
CA LYS A 160 -28.73 -2.83 -27.29
C LYS A 160 -27.89 -2.77 -26.03
N GLY A 161 -26.75 -2.10 -26.09
CA GLY A 161 -25.80 -2.03 -24.98
C GLY A 161 -24.90 -3.27 -24.82
N ILE A 162 -24.96 -4.25 -25.75
CA ILE A 162 -24.11 -5.44 -25.71
C ILE A 162 -22.83 -5.20 -26.53
N VAL A 163 -21.73 -5.73 -26.04
CA VAL A 163 -20.45 -5.74 -26.76
C VAL A 163 -20.52 -6.77 -27.88
N VAL A 164 -20.38 -6.28 -29.12
CA VAL A 164 -20.45 -7.11 -30.33
C VAL A 164 -19.09 -7.60 -30.76
N ASP A 165 -18.07 -6.74 -30.61
CA ASP A 165 -16.70 -7.08 -31.03
C ASP A 165 -15.68 -6.49 -30.07
N ASN A 166 -14.49 -7.10 -30.06
CA ASN A 166 -13.37 -6.71 -29.22
C ASN A 166 -12.16 -6.37 -30.11
N VAL A 167 -11.95 -5.07 -30.30
CA VAL A 167 -10.81 -4.55 -31.09
C VAL A 167 -9.48 -4.78 -30.39
N GLN A 168 -9.46 -4.66 -29.06
CA GLN A 168 -8.27 -4.88 -28.25
C GLN A 168 -8.66 -5.51 -26.91
N THR A 169 -8.11 -6.70 -26.66
CA THR A 169 -8.37 -7.43 -25.40
C THR A 169 -7.90 -6.64 -24.18
N GLY A 170 -8.77 -6.47 -23.21
CA GLY A 170 -8.44 -5.94 -21.89
C GLY A 170 -7.80 -6.99 -21.00
N TYR A 171 -7.10 -6.54 -19.96
CA TYR A 171 -6.48 -7.45 -18.99
C TYR A 171 -6.66 -6.95 -17.56
N ILE A 172 -6.83 -7.91 -16.66
CA ILE A 172 -6.90 -7.70 -15.21
C ILE A 172 -5.70 -8.40 -14.57
N LEU A 173 -5.00 -7.71 -13.68
CA LEU A 173 -3.98 -8.30 -12.82
C LEU A 173 -4.58 -8.45 -11.42
N ASN A 174 -4.77 -9.69 -11.00
CA ASN A 174 -5.54 -10.03 -9.81
C ASN A 174 -6.93 -9.37 -9.86
N ASP A 175 -7.18 -8.33 -9.04
CA ASP A 175 -8.47 -7.62 -8.99
C ASP A 175 -8.41 -6.21 -9.62
N LYS A 176 -7.27 -5.84 -10.23
CA LYS A 176 -7.06 -4.50 -10.81
C LYS A 176 -7.01 -4.57 -12.32
N VAL A 177 -7.83 -3.75 -12.99
CA VAL A 177 -7.72 -3.55 -14.44
C VAL A 177 -6.40 -2.85 -14.75
N ILE A 178 -5.55 -3.51 -15.54
CA ILE A 178 -4.27 -2.97 -16.03
C ILE A 178 -4.37 -2.45 -17.46
N ARG A 179 -5.37 -2.90 -18.20
CA ARG A 179 -5.72 -2.42 -19.54
C ARG A 179 -7.21 -2.66 -19.80
N HIS A 180 -7.96 -1.61 -20.10
CA HIS A 180 -9.36 -1.74 -20.50
C HIS A 180 -9.47 -2.43 -21.86
N ALA A 181 -10.54 -3.20 -22.08
CA ALA A 181 -10.84 -3.75 -23.36
C ALA A 181 -11.38 -2.64 -24.29
N LYS A 182 -10.89 -2.58 -25.53
CA LYS A 182 -11.50 -1.66 -26.54
C LYS A 182 -12.53 -2.44 -27.33
N VAL A 183 -13.76 -2.02 -27.20
CA VAL A 183 -14.92 -2.79 -27.68
C VAL A 183 -15.81 -1.98 -28.62
N VAL A 184 -16.56 -2.71 -29.45
CA VAL A 184 -17.65 -2.18 -30.26
C VAL A 184 -18.97 -2.56 -29.63
N VAL A 185 -19.84 -1.58 -29.40
CA VAL A 185 -21.13 -1.78 -28.71
C VAL A 185 -22.29 -1.57 -29.68
N ALA A 186 -23.31 -2.42 -29.59
CA ALA A 186 -24.56 -2.24 -30.31
C ALA A 186 -25.41 -1.13 -29.64
N ASN A 187 -25.95 -0.18 -30.42
CA ASN A 187 -26.76 0.95 -29.92
C ASN A 187 -28.07 1.09 -30.68
#